data_a3982f5eb49abc039c0fd5a0915d0a4e
#
_entry.id   a3982f5eb49abc039c0fd5a0915d0a4e
#
_cell.length_a   1.000
_cell.length_b   1.000
_cell.length_c   1.000
_cell.angle_alpha   90.00
_cell.angle_beta   90.00
_cell.angle_gamma   90.00
#
_symmetry.space_group_name_H-M   'P 1'
#
loop_
_entity.id
_entity.type
_entity.pdbx_description
1 polymer ?
#
loop_
_entity_poly.entity_id
_entity_poly.type
_entity_poly.pdbx_seq_one_letter_code
_entity_poly.pdbx_strand_id
1 'polypeptide(L)'
;RIGDTSISSTKKIDTDAITFGADKFTEENGIQGLAFRVGRNNVDVGTAGSNLDTDTFNITYYSTTPIEDDTQFLDTFIGIGKLKSDLLTVIDGKNLTANRTGKQIYGTIRVKDEIKKDNLTFIPSGRFDIGHTILGSYKEVGTGGIDVEKQHLRTKKIRAGFAAVQDLSDDEYTLKRHGKIEYVIDIDRSSNFKYTYTGDNSVSFSDTLHSGA
;
A
#
# COMPACT_ATOMS: atom_id res chain seq x y z
N ARG A 1 4.24 6.11 -13.88
CA ARG A 1 4.39 7.55 -14.06
C ARG A 1 3.01 8.17 -14.27
N ILE A 2 2.66 9.16 -13.45
CA ILE A 2 1.40 9.91 -13.55
C ILE A 2 1.74 11.22 -14.27
N GLY A 3 1.06 11.51 -15.37
CA GLY A 3 1.30 12.71 -16.16
C GLY A 3 0.79 13.99 -15.48
N ASP A 4 1.32 15.14 -15.87
CA ASP A 4 0.82 16.45 -15.44
C ASP A 4 -0.59 16.68 -15.98
N THR A 5 -1.41 17.26 -15.14
CA THR A 5 -2.73 17.81 -15.48
C THR A 5 -2.78 19.27 -15.01
N SER A 6 -3.80 20.02 -15.38
CA SER A 6 -4.02 21.38 -14.87
C SER A 6 -4.14 21.48 -13.34
N ILE A 7 -4.26 20.33 -12.64
CA ILE A 7 -4.53 20.26 -11.19
C ILE A 7 -3.46 19.44 -10.45
N SER A 8 -2.62 18.65 -11.15
CA SER A 8 -1.66 17.75 -10.53
C SER A 8 -0.33 17.70 -11.28
N SER A 9 0.76 17.86 -10.55
CA SER A 9 2.11 17.71 -11.10
C SER A 9 2.44 16.27 -11.48
N THR A 10 3.32 16.08 -12.47
CA THR A 10 3.90 14.78 -12.80
C THR A 10 4.57 14.17 -11.57
N LYS A 11 4.34 12.89 -11.34
CA LYS A 11 5.01 12.14 -10.27
C LYS A 11 5.78 10.97 -10.85
N LYS A 12 7.04 10.85 -10.46
CA LYS A 12 7.84 9.64 -10.68
C LYS A 12 7.99 8.95 -9.34
N ILE A 13 7.66 7.67 -9.29
CA ILE A 13 7.72 6.86 -8.07
C ILE A 13 8.65 5.69 -8.33
N ASP A 14 9.72 5.60 -7.57
CA ASP A 14 10.63 4.47 -7.52
C ASP A 14 10.49 3.79 -6.15
N THR A 15 10.37 2.46 -6.15
CA THR A 15 10.19 1.67 -4.92
C THR A 15 11.14 0.50 -4.88
N ASP A 16 11.97 0.45 -3.85
CA ASP A 16 12.85 -0.67 -3.55
C ASP A 16 12.46 -1.29 -2.22
N ALA A 17 12.40 -2.63 -2.15
CA ALA A 17 12.07 -3.30 -0.90
C ALA A 17 12.63 -4.72 -0.84
N ILE A 18 12.95 -5.14 0.39
CA ILE A 18 13.32 -6.51 0.72
C ILE A 18 12.31 -7.04 1.75
N THR A 19 11.86 -8.26 1.55
CA THR A 19 10.97 -8.96 2.47
C THR A 19 11.60 -10.28 2.89
N PHE A 20 11.66 -10.53 4.19
CA PHE A 20 12.06 -11.80 4.79
C PHE A 20 10.85 -12.38 5.53
N GLY A 21 10.68 -13.68 5.46
CA GLY A 21 9.59 -14.35 6.17
C GLY A 21 9.99 -15.75 6.60
N ALA A 22 9.28 -16.24 7.60
CA ALA A 22 9.34 -17.63 8.02
C ALA A 22 7.92 -18.10 8.32
N ASP A 23 7.60 -19.29 7.88
CA ASP A 23 6.31 -19.91 8.11
C ASP A 23 6.45 -21.38 8.51
N LYS A 24 5.34 -21.92 8.95
CA LYS A 24 5.19 -23.35 9.28
C LYS A 24 3.83 -23.83 8.85
N PHE A 25 3.75 -25.12 8.57
CA PHE A 25 2.46 -25.81 8.40
C PHE A 25 1.72 -25.91 9.73
N THR A 26 0.43 -25.80 9.68
CA THR A 26 -0.48 -26.08 10.80
C THR A 26 -0.96 -27.52 10.77
N GLU A 27 -1.54 -28.01 11.87
CA GLU A 27 -2.12 -29.36 11.97
C GLU A 27 -3.30 -29.56 10.99
N GLU A 28 -3.95 -28.46 10.59
CA GLU A 28 -5.09 -28.45 9.65
C GLU A 28 -4.65 -28.24 8.18
N ASN A 29 -3.43 -28.60 7.80
CA ASN A 29 -2.86 -28.40 6.46
C ASN A 29 -2.85 -26.94 5.99
N GLY A 30 -2.92 -26.00 6.92
CA GLY A 30 -2.75 -24.58 6.64
C GLY A 30 -1.29 -24.16 6.75
N ILE A 31 -1.05 -22.88 6.49
CA ILE A 31 0.27 -22.22 6.65
C ILE A 31 0.08 -20.98 7.51
N GLN A 32 1.01 -20.71 8.43
CA GLN A 32 1.06 -19.46 9.16
C GLN A 32 2.50 -18.99 9.34
N GLY A 33 2.70 -17.68 9.33
CA GLY A 33 4.04 -17.13 9.41
C GLY A 33 4.10 -15.66 9.76
N LEU A 34 5.34 -15.19 9.85
CA LEU A 34 5.69 -13.79 10.05
C LEU A 34 6.58 -13.32 8.91
N ALA A 35 6.33 -12.13 8.40
CA ALA A 35 7.15 -11.46 7.41
C ALA A 35 7.61 -10.10 7.92
N PHE A 36 8.85 -9.76 7.61
CA PHE A 36 9.48 -8.47 7.87
C PHE A 36 9.81 -7.83 6.54
N ARG A 37 9.38 -6.60 6.34
CA ARG A 37 9.64 -5.84 5.11
C ARG A 37 10.31 -4.53 5.45
N VAL A 38 11.42 -4.25 4.78
CA VAL A 38 12.08 -2.94 4.75
C VAL A 38 12.01 -2.43 3.32
N GLY A 39 11.60 -1.18 3.15
CA GLY A 39 11.48 -0.58 1.82
C GLY A 39 11.78 0.90 1.85
N ARG A 40 12.14 1.42 0.67
CA ARG A 40 12.30 2.84 0.38
C ARG A 40 11.46 3.21 -0.81
N ASN A 41 10.70 4.28 -0.69
CA ASN A 41 9.98 4.91 -1.78
C ASN A 41 10.58 6.30 -2.02
N ASN A 42 10.93 6.58 -3.25
CA ASN A 42 11.35 7.90 -3.70
C ASN A 42 10.27 8.44 -4.65
N VAL A 43 9.77 9.62 -4.38
CA VAL A 43 8.72 10.26 -5.16
C VAL A 43 9.19 11.64 -5.60
N ASP A 44 9.57 11.77 -6.87
CA ASP A 44 9.83 13.07 -7.50
C ASP A 44 8.50 13.73 -7.90
N VAL A 45 8.32 14.99 -7.55
CA VAL A 45 7.09 15.74 -7.81
C VAL A 45 7.38 16.93 -8.72
N GLY A 46 6.74 16.96 -9.89
CA GLY A 46 6.92 18.02 -10.87
C GLY A 46 8.33 18.01 -11.49
N THR A 47 8.75 19.18 -11.98
CA THR A 47 10.06 19.39 -12.63
C THR A 47 10.97 20.34 -11.84
N ALA A 48 10.48 20.92 -10.74
CA ALA A 48 11.21 21.88 -9.93
C ALA A 48 12.20 21.25 -8.93
N GLY A 49 12.20 19.89 -8.82
CA GLY A 49 13.10 19.16 -7.92
C GLY A 49 12.51 18.87 -6.54
N SER A 50 11.19 19.04 -6.35
CA SER A 50 10.52 18.59 -5.13
C SER A 50 10.54 17.06 -5.03
N ASN A 51 10.80 16.54 -3.83
CA ASN A 51 11.02 15.14 -3.58
C ASN A 51 10.44 14.71 -2.24
N LEU A 52 10.00 13.45 -2.16
CA LEU A 52 9.56 12.77 -0.95
C LEU A 52 10.20 11.39 -0.87
N ASP A 53 11.18 11.25 0.01
CA ASP A 53 11.79 9.96 0.35
C ASP A 53 11.10 9.36 1.56
N THR A 54 10.69 8.10 1.48
CA THR A 54 10.04 7.41 2.59
C THR A 54 10.66 6.05 2.83
N ASP A 55 11.28 5.87 3.98
CA ASP A 55 11.69 4.58 4.50
C ASP A 55 10.52 3.93 5.24
N THR A 56 10.30 2.64 4.99
CA THR A 56 9.23 1.85 5.60
C THR A 56 9.77 0.60 6.27
N PHE A 57 9.22 0.27 7.42
CA PHE A 57 9.45 -0.98 8.13
C PHE A 57 8.14 -1.58 8.54
N ASN A 58 7.88 -2.84 8.16
CA ASN A 58 6.63 -3.54 8.43
C ASN A 58 6.89 -4.92 9.00
N ILE A 59 6.00 -5.33 9.91
CA ILE A 59 5.88 -6.69 10.42
C ILE A 59 4.48 -7.16 10.08
N THR A 60 4.37 -8.32 9.44
CA THR A 60 3.10 -8.91 9.01
C THR A 60 3.00 -10.34 9.50
N TYR A 61 1.94 -10.64 10.23
CA TYR A 61 1.46 -12.02 10.41
C TYR A 61 0.61 -12.39 9.22
N TYR A 62 0.78 -13.60 8.71
CA TYR A 62 -0.06 -14.15 7.66
C TYR A 62 -0.44 -15.60 7.95
N SER A 63 -1.62 -15.96 7.47
CA SER A 63 -2.04 -17.36 7.48
C SER A 63 -2.88 -17.68 6.26
N THR A 64 -2.81 -18.93 5.83
CA THR A 64 -3.73 -19.57 4.90
C THR A 64 -4.29 -20.79 5.59
N THR A 65 -5.60 -20.82 5.79
CA THR A 65 -6.29 -21.91 6.49
C THR A 65 -7.33 -22.54 5.55
N PRO A 66 -7.35 -23.85 5.36
CA PRO A 66 -8.47 -24.54 4.70
C PRO A 66 -9.77 -24.27 5.49
N ILE A 67 -10.90 -24.04 4.80
CA ILE A 67 -12.21 -23.82 5.43
C ILE A 67 -13.05 -25.09 5.35
N GLU A 68 -13.30 -25.54 4.15
CA GLU A 68 -14.04 -26.77 3.84
C GLU A 68 -13.39 -27.47 2.65
N ASP A 69 -13.41 -28.80 2.64
CA ASP A 69 -13.08 -29.68 1.50
C ASP A 69 -11.72 -29.44 0.81
N ASP A 70 -10.69 -29.02 1.48
CA ASP A 70 -9.33 -28.78 0.95
C ASP A 70 -9.25 -27.94 -0.36
N THR A 71 -10.37 -27.36 -0.80
CA THR A 71 -10.46 -26.51 -1.99
C THR A 71 -10.64 -25.06 -1.64
N GLN A 72 -11.26 -24.77 -0.50
CA GLN A 72 -11.54 -23.44 -0.02
C GLN A 72 -10.54 -23.00 1.04
N PHE A 73 -10.03 -21.78 0.89
CA PHE A 73 -9.00 -21.25 1.78
C PHE A 73 -9.37 -19.85 2.26
N LEU A 74 -9.08 -19.60 3.53
CA LEU A 74 -9.08 -18.31 4.15
C LEU A 74 -7.64 -17.81 4.29
N ASP A 75 -7.29 -16.75 3.57
CA ASP A 75 -6.03 -16.05 3.77
C ASP A 75 -6.26 -14.84 4.67
N THR A 76 -5.44 -14.71 5.69
CA THR A 76 -5.46 -13.59 6.63
C THR A 76 -4.09 -12.95 6.69
N PHE A 77 -4.05 -11.61 6.62
CA PHE A 77 -2.84 -10.82 6.81
C PHE A 77 -3.14 -9.71 7.81
N ILE A 78 -2.32 -9.58 8.83
CA ILE A 78 -2.40 -8.48 9.80
C ILE A 78 -1.00 -7.93 10.00
N GLY A 79 -0.83 -6.63 9.84
CA GLY A 79 0.49 -6.02 9.96
C GLY A 79 0.47 -4.65 10.61
N ILE A 80 1.64 -4.31 11.12
CA ILE A 80 1.96 -2.99 11.66
C ILE A 80 3.22 -2.47 10.98
N GLY A 81 3.35 -1.16 10.90
CA GLY A 81 4.51 -0.55 10.29
C GLY A 81 4.84 0.84 10.82
N LYS A 82 6.07 1.24 10.52
CA LYS A 82 6.58 2.60 10.72
C LYS A 82 7.02 3.17 9.39
N LEU A 83 6.83 4.49 9.25
CA LEU A 83 7.28 5.26 8.11
C LEU A 83 8.14 6.42 8.62
N LYS A 84 9.20 6.73 7.90
CA LYS A 84 10.00 7.93 8.08
C LYS A 84 10.15 8.58 6.72
N SER A 85 9.71 9.83 6.60
CA SER A 85 9.75 10.57 5.35
C SER A 85 10.59 11.81 5.49
N ASP A 86 11.45 12.04 4.51
CA ASP A 86 12.21 13.27 4.31
C ASP A 86 11.57 13.99 3.10
N LEU A 87 11.19 15.25 3.31
CA LEU A 87 10.49 16.06 2.32
C LEU A 87 11.40 17.22 1.87
N LEU A 88 11.47 17.40 0.58
CA LEU A 88 12.05 18.58 -0.06
C LEU A 88 10.98 19.22 -0.95
N THR A 89 10.56 20.43 -0.62
CA THR A 89 9.64 21.22 -1.42
C THR A 89 10.43 22.36 -2.07
N VAL A 90 10.36 22.49 -3.39
CA VAL A 90 11.03 23.58 -4.12
C VAL A 90 9.96 24.50 -4.70
N ILE A 91 9.93 25.75 -4.23
CA ILE A 91 9.00 26.81 -4.67
C ILE A 91 9.80 28.05 -5.00
N ASP A 92 9.67 28.59 -6.20
CA ASP A 92 10.35 29.81 -6.69
C ASP A 92 11.87 29.78 -6.41
N GLY A 93 12.50 28.63 -6.63
CA GLY A 93 13.93 28.43 -6.41
C GLY A 93 14.35 28.37 -4.92
N LYS A 94 13.41 28.36 -3.99
CA LYS A 94 13.66 28.19 -2.55
C LYS A 94 13.40 26.76 -2.13
N ASN A 95 14.31 26.22 -1.33
CA ASN A 95 14.20 24.87 -0.77
C ASN A 95 13.56 24.93 0.62
N LEU A 96 12.48 24.20 0.81
CA LEU A 96 11.84 23.95 2.08
C LEU A 96 12.03 22.48 2.44
N THR A 97 12.52 22.19 3.63
CA THR A 97 12.77 20.82 4.07
C THR A 97 11.95 20.48 5.29
N ALA A 98 11.53 19.23 5.38
CA ALA A 98 10.84 18.72 6.56
C ALA A 98 11.09 17.20 6.74
N ASN A 99 10.90 16.75 7.97
CA ASN A 99 10.90 15.34 8.32
C ASN A 99 9.55 14.95 8.89
N ARG A 100 9.02 13.81 8.46
CA ARG A 100 7.74 13.30 8.93
C ARG A 100 7.86 11.83 9.31
N THR A 101 7.27 11.45 10.43
CA THR A 101 7.16 10.05 10.82
C THR A 101 5.71 9.59 10.76
N GLY A 102 5.50 8.30 10.55
CA GLY A 102 4.18 7.71 10.54
C GLY A 102 4.16 6.31 11.16
N LYS A 103 2.96 5.87 11.47
CA LYS A 103 2.66 4.50 11.93
C LYS A 103 1.47 3.99 11.16
N GLN A 104 1.47 2.70 10.86
CA GLN A 104 0.36 2.06 10.17
C GLN A 104 -0.02 0.73 10.82
N ILE A 105 -1.31 0.44 10.73
CA ILE A 105 -1.88 -0.88 10.97
C ILE A 105 -2.70 -1.25 9.76
N TYR A 106 -2.63 -2.49 9.32
CA TYR A 106 -3.39 -2.96 8.17
C TYR A 106 -3.79 -4.42 8.33
N GLY A 107 -4.83 -4.80 7.64
CA GLY A 107 -5.32 -6.17 7.59
C GLY A 107 -5.95 -6.49 6.25
N THR A 108 -5.91 -7.75 5.90
CA THR A 108 -6.54 -8.31 4.71
C THR A 108 -7.16 -9.65 5.07
N ILE A 109 -8.38 -9.88 4.62
CA ILE A 109 -9.02 -11.19 4.62
C ILE A 109 -9.39 -11.51 3.18
N ARG A 110 -9.03 -12.71 2.71
CA ARG A 110 -9.37 -13.21 1.38
C ARG A 110 -9.91 -14.64 1.49
N VAL A 111 -11.08 -14.86 0.91
CA VAL A 111 -11.61 -16.21 0.67
C VAL A 111 -11.36 -16.55 -0.79
N LYS A 112 -10.85 -17.73 -1.06
CA LYS A 112 -10.64 -18.26 -2.41
C LYS A 112 -11.09 -19.71 -2.46
N ASP A 113 -11.54 -20.15 -3.64
CA ASP A 113 -11.84 -21.55 -3.94
C ASP A 113 -10.96 -22.04 -5.10
N GLU A 114 -10.40 -23.24 -5.02
CA GLU A 114 -9.52 -23.83 -6.04
C GLU A 114 -10.24 -25.00 -6.74
N ILE A 115 -11.04 -24.66 -7.76
CA ILE A 115 -11.84 -25.60 -8.54
C ILE A 115 -10.97 -26.22 -9.64
N LYS A 116 -10.56 -27.47 -9.45
CA LYS A 116 -9.73 -28.20 -10.41
C LYS A 116 -10.59 -28.93 -11.43
N LYS A 117 -10.25 -28.78 -12.70
CA LYS A 117 -10.85 -29.51 -13.82
C LYS A 117 -9.76 -29.87 -14.83
N ASP A 118 -9.39 -31.14 -14.87
CA ASP A 118 -8.28 -31.65 -15.68
C ASP A 118 -6.97 -30.88 -15.41
N ASN A 119 -6.39 -30.27 -16.43
CA ASN A 119 -5.19 -29.45 -16.31
C ASN A 119 -5.47 -27.97 -16.02
N LEU A 120 -6.70 -27.61 -15.72
CA LEU A 120 -7.14 -26.24 -15.49
C LEU A 120 -7.67 -26.07 -14.06
N THR A 121 -7.17 -25.06 -13.35
CA THR A 121 -7.65 -24.68 -12.01
C THR A 121 -8.25 -23.29 -12.10
N PHE A 122 -9.50 -23.14 -11.70
CA PHE A 122 -10.20 -21.88 -11.56
C PHE A 122 -10.15 -21.43 -10.11
N ILE A 123 -9.88 -20.14 -9.89
CA ILE A 123 -9.72 -19.59 -8.54
C ILE A 123 -10.56 -18.30 -8.40
N PRO A 124 -11.88 -18.43 -8.16
CA PRO A 124 -12.67 -17.29 -7.70
C PRO A 124 -12.21 -16.84 -6.32
N SER A 125 -12.24 -15.55 -6.06
CA SER A 125 -11.85 -15.00 -4.77
C SER A 125 -12.56 -13.70 -4.43
N GLY A 126 -12.85 -13.52 -3.13
CA GLY A 126 -13.29 -12.28 -2.52
C GLY A 126 -12.25 -11.80 -1.50
N ARG A 127 -11.95 -10.51 -1.48
CA ARG A 127 -10.94 -9.93 -0.59
C ARG A 127 -11.43 -8.62 0.00
N PHE A 128 -11.19 -8.43 1.29
CA PHE A 128 -11.39 -7.18 2.00
C PHE A 128 -10.06 -6.69 2.58
N ASP A 129 -9.71 -5.45 2.27
CA ASP A 129 -8.52 -4.79 2.80
C ASP A 129 -8.94 -3.61 3.68
N ILE A 130 -8.31 -3.49 4.84
CA ILE A 130 -8.45 -2.35 5.75
C ILE A 130 -7.07 -1.84 6.15
N GLY A 131 -6.92 -0.53 6.25
CA GLY A 131 -5.69 0.11 6.70
C GLY A 131 -5.96 1.42 7.41
N HIS A 132 -5.12 1.73 8.37
CA HIS A 132 -5.07 3.02 9.05
C HIS A 132 -3.64 3.46 9.21
N THR A 133 -3.29 4.56 8.59
CA THR A 133 -1.97 5.20 8.70
C THR A 133 -2.12 6.54 9.39
N ILE A 134 -1.32 6.75 10.41
CA ILE A 134 -1.22 8.01 11.14
C ILE A 134 0.11 8.62 10.79
N LEU A 135 0.09 9.75 10.08
CA LEU A 135 1.26 10.56 9.78
C LEU A 135 1.37 11.67 10.83
N GLY A 136 2.52 11.82 11.44
CA GLY A 136 2.80 12.87 12.42
C GLY A 136 2.68 14.27 11.81
N SER A 137 2.56 15.29 12.62
CA SER A 137 2.72 16.68 12.20
C SER A 137 4.16 16.94 11.77
N TYR A 138 4.36 17.93 10.91
CA TYR A 138 5.69 18.40 10.54
C TYR A 138 5.67 19.90 10.26
N LYS A 139 6.86 20.50 10.31
CA LYS A 139 7.10 21.90 10.00
C LYS A 139 8.16 21.99 8.92
N GLU A 140 7.86 22.72 7.86
CA GLU A 140 8.86 23.05 6.84
C GLU A 140 9.81 24.12 7.35
N VAL A 141 11.09 23.88 7.13
CA VAL A 141 12.17 24.82 7.45
C VAL A 141 12.51 25.58 6.18
N GLY A 142 12.38 26.93 6.25
CA GLY A 142 12.63 27.83 5.14
C GLY A 142 11.60 28.97 5.09
N THR A 143 11.89 30.00 4.25
CA THR A 143 10.99 31.17 4.12
C THR A 143 9.73 30.79 3.33
N GLY A 144 8.56 30.93 3.94
CA GLY A 144 7.28 30.63 3.33
C GLY A 144 6.86 29.16 3.51
N GLY A 145 7.52 28.43 4.43
CA GLY A 145 7.16 27.07 4.78
C GLY A 145 5.81 26.97 5.49
N ILE A 146 5.29 25.77 5.59
CA ILE A 146 4.02 25.46 6.26
C ILE A 146 4.23 24.55 7.46
N ASP A 147 3.35 24.71 8.45
CA ASP A 147 3.18 23.79 9.57
C ASP A 147 1.99 22.89 9.27
N VAL A 148 2.22 21.58 9.17
CA VAL A 148 1.19 20.60 8.82
C VAL A 148 0.80 19.80 10.05
N GLU A 149 -0.50 19.71 10.29
CA GLU A 149 -1.06 18.91 11.37
C GLU A 149 -0.93 17.39 11.11
N LYS A 150 -1.15 16.65 12.17
CA LYS A 150 -1.27 15.18 12.12
C LYS A 150 -2.37 14.76 11.16
N GLN A 151 -2.09 13.79 10.30
CA GLN A 151 -3.00 13.31 9.27
C GLN A 151 -3.35 11.83 9.48
N HIS A 152 -4.61 11.51 9.27
CA HIS A 152 -5.12 10.14 9.33
C HIS A 152 -5.53 9.69 7.93
N LEU A 153 -4.90 8.63 7.44
CA LEU A 153 -5.21 8.00 6.17
C LEU A 153 -5.92 6.68 6.46
N ARG A 154 -7.09 6.50 5.87
CA ARG A 154 -7.86 5.26 5.99
C ARG A 154 -7.95 4.61 4.62
N THR A 155 -7.84 3.31 4.61
CA THR A 155 -8.02 2.48 3.40
C THR A 155 -9.06 1.42 3.69
N LYS A 156 -10.07 1.32 2.84
CA LYS A 156 -11.06 0.23 2.86
C LYS A 156 -11.36 -0.16 1.44
N LYS A 157 -10.99 -1.39 1.05
CA LYS A 157 -11.17 -1.89 -0.32
C LYS A 157 -11.84 -3.25 -0.31
N ILE A 158 -12.77 -3.43 -1.22
CA ILE A 158 -13.34 -4.73 -1.55
C ILE A 158 -12.83 -5.13 -2.93
N ARG A 159 -12.48 -6.39 -3.08
CA ARG A 159 -12.02 -6.94 -4.34
C ARG A 159 -12.75 -8.22 -4.65
N ALA A 160 -13.20 -8.36 -5.89
CA ALA A 160 -13.69 -9.61 -6.44
C ALA A 160 -12.75 -10.04 -7.56
N GLY A 161 -12.19 -11.23 -7.47
CA GLY A 161 -11.19 -11.72 -8.39
C GLY A 161 -11.54 -13.10 -8.95
N PHE A 162 -11.05 -13.34 -10.15
CA PHE A 162 -11.10 -14.63 -10.79
C PHE A 162 -9.74 -14.88 -11.44
N ALA A 163 -9.10 -16.00 -11.09
CA ALA A 163 -7.88 -16.45 -11.73
C ALA A 163 -8.08 -17.82 -12.36
N ALA A 164 -7.28 -18.10 -13.38
CA ALA A 164 -7.20 -19.41 -14.00
C ALA A 164 -5.74 -19.81 -14.14
N VAL A 165 -5.42 -21.04 -13.77
CA VAL A 165 -4.09 -21.63 -13.91
C VAL A 165 -4.21 -22.86 -14.77
N GLN A 166 -3.52 -22.90 -15.89
CA GLN A 166 -3.43 -24.07 -16.76
C GLN A 166 -2.06 -24.73 -16.59
N ASP A 167 -2.06 -25.99 -16.18
CA ASP A 167 -0.85 -26.81 -16.12
C ASP A 167 -0.64 -27.53 -17.46
N LEU A 168 0.45 -27.19 -18.13
CA LEU A 168 0.86 -27.76 -19.41
C LEU A 168 2.19 -28.49 -19.27
N SER A 169 2.55 -28.88 -18.04
CA SER A 169 3.78 -29.62 -17.74
C SER A 169 3.71 -31.03 -18.32
N ASP A 170 4.85 -31.55 -18.72
CA ASP A 170 5.08 -32.94 -19.11
C ASP A 170 6.31 -33.51 -18.38
N ASP A 171 6.81 -34.66 -18.81
CA ASP A 171 7.94 -35.35 -18.18
C ASP A 171 9.28 -34.61 -18.38
N GLU A 172 9.39 -33.71 -19.35
CA GLU A 172 10.64 -33.01 -19.69
C GLU A 172 10.67 -31.59 -19.12
N TYR A 173 9.52 -30.91 -19.01
CA TYR A 173 9.47 -29.52 -18.55
C TYR A 173 8.22 -29.20 -17.73
N THR A 174 8.33 -28.16 -16.93
CA THR A 174 7.22 -27.59 -16.15
C THR A 174 6.76 -26.28 -16.78
N LEU A 175 5.53 -26.22 -17.27
CA LEU A 175 4.93 -25.02 -17.87
C LEU A 175 3.55 -24.77 -17.29
N LYS A 176 3.36 -23.58 -16.69
CA LYS A 176 2.05 -23.13 -16.19
C LYS A 176 1.68 -21.78 -16.77
N ARG A 177 0.45 -21.68 -17.27
CA ARG A 177 -0.13 -20.39 -17.71
C ARG A 177 -1.02 -19.85 -16.60
N HIS A 178 -0.92 -18.52 -16.37
CA HIS A 178 -1.72 -17.82 -15.39
C HIS A 178 -2.47 -16.67 -16.04
N GLY A 179 -3.75 -16.53 -15.70
CA GLY A 179 -4.57 -15.38 -16.04
C GLY A 179 -5.32 -14.92 -14.79
N LYS A 180 -5.43 -13.61 -14.57
CA LYS A 180 -6.19 -13.04 -13.45
C LYS A 180 -6.92 -11.79 -13.88
N ILE A 181 -8.19 -11.68 -13.45
CA ILE A 181 -8.99 -10.46 -13.53
C ILE A 181 -9.43 -10.12 -12.11
N GLU A 182 -9.34 -8.85 -11.73
CA GLU A 182 -9.75 -8.39 -10.41
C GLU A 182 -10.50 -7.07 -10.55
N TYR A 183 -11.68 -6.99 -9.95
CA TYR A 183 -12.45 -5.76 -9.79
C TYR A 183 -12.24 -5.22 -8.39
N VAL A 184 -11.91 -3.93 -8.28
CA VAL A 184 -11.57 -3.27 -7.03
C VAL A 184 -12.53 -2.12 -6.77
N ILE A 185 -13.16 -2.12 -5.59
CA ILE A 185 -13.98 -1.01 -5.07
C ILE A 185 -13.21 -0.37 -3.91
N ASP A 186 -12.88 0.90 -4.03
CA ASP A 186 -12.31 1.70 -2.95
C ASP A 186 -13.46 2.43 -2.22
N ILE A 187 -13.69 2.08 -0.96
CA ILE A 187 -14.80 2.60 -0.15
C ILE A 187 -14.41 3.91 0.55
N ASP A 188 -13.13 4.07 0.93
CA ASP A 188 -12.64 5.25 1.66
C ASP A 188 -11.55 5.94 0.84
N ARG A 189 -11.91 7.06 0.21
CA ARG A 189 -11.10 7.76 -0.80
C ARG A 189 -10.62 9.13 -0.36
N SER A 190 -10.88 9.54 0.87
CA SER A 190 -10.58 10.89 1.30
C SER A 190 -9.72 10.95 2.55
N SER A 191 -8.87 11.96 2.63
CA SER A 191 -8.08 12.30 3.80
C SER A 191 -8.04 13.82 3.96
N ASN A 192 -8.25 14.28 5.18
CA ASN A 192 -8.14 15.72 5.48
C ASN A 192 -6.70 16.11 5.70
N PHE A 193 -6.28 17.16 5.04
CA PHE A 193 -4.98 17.79 5.16
C PHE A 193 -5.16 19.20 5.71
N LYS A 194 -4.58 19.49 6.89
CA LYS A 194 -4.66 20.81 7.53
C LYS A 194 -3.28 21.39 7.70
N TYR A 195 -3.15 22.66 7.40
CA TYR A 195 -1.89 23.40 7.52
C TYR A 195 -2.08 24.87 7.84
N THR A 196 -1.03 25.48 8.37
CA THR A 196 -0.89 26.92 8.59
C THR A 196 0.44 27.38 8.01
N TYR A 197 0.57 28.67 7.67
CA TYR A 197 1.87 29.21 7.26
C TYR A 197 2.78 29.40 8.47
N THR A 198 4.05 29.03 8.33
CA THR A 198 5.06 29.22 9.38
C THR A 198 5.23 30.72 9.68
N GLY A 199 4.97 31.09 10.94
CA GLY A 199 5.04 32.51 11.40
C GLY A 199 3.71 33.24 11.38
N ASP A 200 2.66 32.70 10.80
CA ASP A 200 1.29 33.21 10.88
C ASP A 200 0.29 32.10 11.16
N ASN A 201 0.02 31.85 12.43
CA ASN A 201 -0.92 30.84 12.89
C ASN A 201 -2.38 31.38 12.97
N SER A 202 -2.64 32.59 12.49
CA SER A 202 -3.96 33.23 12.58
C SER A 202 -4.97 32.60 11.61
N VAL A 203 -4.51 31.99 10.52
CA VAL A 203 -5.35 31.36 9.50
C VAL A 203 -4.97 29.91 9.30
N SER A 204 -5.90 29.00 9.56
CA SER A 204 -5.76 27.56 9.26
C SER A 204 -6.46 27.23 7.95
N PHE A 205 -5.78 26.49 7.11
CA PHE A 205 -6.29 25.98 5.84
C PHE A 205 -6.60 24.48 5.98
N SER A 206 -7.67 24.04 5.34
CA SER A 206 -8.03 22.63 5.29
C SER A 206 -8.37 22.24 3.87
N ASP A 207 -7.79 21.16 3.40
CA ASP A 207 -8.08 20.57 2.10
C ASP A 207 -8.41 19.09 2.26
N THR A 208 -9.26 18.57 1.38
CA THR A 208 -9.64 17.16 1.34
C THR A 208 -8.95 16.51 0.16
N LEU A 209 -7.96 15.67 0.47
CA LEU A 209 -7.26 14.90 -0.56
C LEU A 209 -8.10 13.68 -0.92
N HIS A 210 -8.43 13.54 -2.20
CA HIS A 210 -9.06 12.35 -2.75
C HIS A 210 -7.98 11.45 -3.35
N SER A 211 -7.95 10.16 -2.97
CA SER A 211 -7.13 9.19 -3.71
C SER A 211 -7.78 9.02 -5.10
N GLY A 212 -7.05 9.36 -6.13
CA GLY A 212 -7.49 9.17 -7.51
C GLY A 212 -7.80 7.69 -7.80
N ALA A 213 -8.76 7.48 -8.69
CA ALA A 213 -9.07 6.15 -9.24
C ALA A 213 -7.96 5.66 -10.13
#